data_5123eef5bc625ca21335a95aeef42017
#
_entry.id   5123eef5bc625ca21335a95aeef42017
#
_cell.length_a   1.000
_cell.length_b   1.000
_cell.length_c   1.000
_cell.angle_alpha   90.00
_cell.angle_beta   90.00
_cell.angle_gamma   90.00
#
_symmetry.space_group_name_H-M   'P 1'
#
loop_
_entity.id
_entity.type
_entity.pdbx_description
1 polymer ?
#
loop_
_entity_poly.entity_id
_entity_poly.type
_entity_poly.pdbx_seq_one_letter_code
_entity_poly.pdbx_strand_id
1 'polypeptide(L)'
;MSASLVRPLRASGLLFAVLACAAAAQASSFDCGKAASRSEKAICADPYTAGLDSQLGQAWSATLAKAKDPKALRLDQRQWLKERDQCEGDLACLRGRYRSRLIELRYINVPFNWQATWQRVSVSPFYAGELVTRRTGQEHLTFDLSAAGGANSGALQGKALIKGDEASYALDDCNLRFSRRNGLLEVTQEGDASACGAGNGVYYSGRYVPSGQALDSHYDLLATALVRTEEEDQRARKLLQKDYQTLLDSGSVFSQETSAELKGAEATDMWLQGLATTNAAIFVRGTKGELWVALLAVAGSSDEVRVRYYTTEPEWKHSLPDVVQHWYEARSKGQQLALDMMP
;
A
#
# COMPACT_ATOMS: atom_id res chain seq x y z
N MET A 1 84.11 -12.49 -30.19
CA MET A 1 83.42 -13.35 -29.20
C MET A 1 82.49 -12.45 -28.42
N SER A 2 81.24 -12.34 -28.87
CA SER A 2 80.20 -11.49 -28.26
C SER A 2 79.12 -12.36 -27.65
N ALA A 3 78.91 -12.24 -26.36
CA ALA A 3 77.92 -12.96 -25.61
C ALA A 3 76.66 -12.11 -25.57
N SER A 4 75.58 -12.63 -26.12
CA SER A 4 74.22 -12.01 -26.03
C SER A 4 73.56 -12.47 -24.75
N LEU A 5 73.19 -11.49 -23.90
CA LEU A 5 72.34 -11.66 -22.69
C LEU A 5 70.90 -11.58 -23.10
N VAL A 6 70.15 -12.68 -22.90
CA VAL A 6 68.68 -12.75 -23.00
C VAL A 6 68.12 -12.41 -21.65
N ARG A 7 67.27 -11.37 -21.56
CA ARG A 7 66.46 -11.01 -20.37
C ARG A 7 65.11 -11.73 -20.43
N PRO A 8 64.62 -12.31 -19.35
CA PRO A 8 63.25 -12.84 -19.31
C PRO A 8 62.21 -11.72 -19.06
N LEU A 9 61.16 -11.71 -19.89
CA LEU A 9 59.95 -10.93 -19.67
C LEU A 9 59.20 -11.45 -18.42
N ARG A 10 59.02 -10.56 -17.45
CA ARG A 10 58.06 -10.80 -16.34
C ARG A 10 56.68 -10.48 -16.81
N ALA A 11 55.80 -11.47 -16.91
CA ALA A 11 54.38 -11.33 -17.08
C ALA A 11 53.74 -10.88 -15.74
N SER A 12 53.32 -9.63 -15.67
CA SER A 12 52.50 -9.12 -14.56
C SER A 12 51.06 -9.51 -14.79
N GLY A 13 50.59 -10.54 -14.10
CA GLY A 13 49.16 -10.89 -14.04
C GLY A 13 48.39 -9.84 -13.24
N LEU A 14 47.53 -9.08 -13.92
CA LEU A 14 46.49 -8.26 -13.25
C LEU A 14 45.41 -9.19 -12.73
N LEU A 15 45.36 -9.36 -11.41
CA LEU A 15 44.20 -9.92 -10.73
C LEU A 15 43.06 -8.87 -10.77
N PHE A 16 42.05 -9.10 -11.59
CA PHE A 16 40.76 -8.39 -11.48
C PHE A 16 40.01 -8.95 -10.25
N ALA A 17 40.05 -8.22 -9.17
CA ALA A 17 39.14 -8.46 -8.04
C ALA A 17 37.72 -8.02 -8.47
N VAL A 18 36.86 -8.99 -8.79
CA VAL A 18 35.43 -8.77 -8.95
C VAL A 18 34.89 -8.49 -7.57
N LEU A 19 34.67 -7.20 -7.24
CA LEU A 19 33.83 -6.83 -6.09
C LEU A 19 32.39 -7.24 -6.42
N ALA A 20 31.97 -8.39 -5.93
CA ALA A 20 30.56 -8.73 -5.82
C ALA A 20 29.95 -7.77 -4.77
N CYS A 21 29.26 -6.71 -5.23
CA CYS A 21 28.31 -5.98 -4.38
C CYS A 21 27.20 -6.97 -4.01
N ALA A 22 27.38 -7.68 -2.89
CA ALA A 22 26.28 -8.32 -2.21
C ALA A 22 25.38 -7.17 -1.75
N ALA A 23 24.22 -7.00 -2.41
CA ALA A 23 23.13 -6.21 -1.85
C ALA A 23 22.84 -6.80 -0.46
N ALA A 24 23.24 -6.08 0.58
CA ALA A 24 22.93 -6.48 1.95
C ALA A 24 21.41 -6.48 2.06
N ALA A 25 20.81 -7.67 2.06
CA ALA A 25 19.41 -7.84 2.41
C ALA A 25 19.22 -7.14 3.75
N GLN A 26 18.41 -6.09 3.79
CA GLN A 26 18.15 -5.36 5.03
C GLN A 26 17.44 -6.32 5.98
N ALA A 27 18.14 -6.72 7.05
CA ALA A 27 17.57 -7.58 8.07
C ALA A 27 16.48 -6.83 8.83
N SER A 28 15.41 -7.56 9.25
CA SER A 28 14.36 -7.01 10.12
C SER A 28 14.93 -6.39 11.40
N SER A 29 14.16 -5.50 12.04
CA SER A 29 14.54 -4.83 13.30
C SER A 29 14.58 -5.79 14.51
N PHE A 30 14.10 -7.01 14.36
CA PHE A 30 14.06 -8.07 15.37
C PHE A 30 14.71 -9.37 14.86
N ASP A 31 15.04 -10.27 15.79
CA ASP A 31 15.64 -11.56 15.49
C ASP A 31 14.62 -12.52 14.87
N CYS A 32 14.75 -12.79 13.58
CA CYS A 32 13.89 -13.72 12.84
C CYS A 32 13.91 -15.16 13.37
N GLY A 33 14.97 -15.57 14.06
CA GLY A 33 15.02 -16.87 14.72
C GLY A 33 14.05 -16.98 15.91
N LYS A 34 13.51 -15.86 16.39
CA LYS A 34 12.54 -15.77 17.48
C LYS A 34 11.14 -15.36 17.01
N ALA A 35 10.90 -15.26 15.70
CA ALA A 35 9.60 -14.90 15.14
C ALA A 35 8.51 -15.89 15.59
N ALA A 36 7.54 -15.39 16.36
CA ALA A 36 6.49 -16.21 16.97
C ALA A 36 5.15 -16.06 16.25
N SER A 37 4.72 -14.82 15.98
CA SER A 37 3.44 -14.54 15.32
C SER A 37 3.48 -14.83 13.81
N ARG A 38 2.31 -15.00 13.19
CA ARG A 38 2.20 -15.12 11.73
C ARG A 38 2.78 -13.90 11.02
N SER A 39 2.50 -12.71 11.56
CA SER A 39 3.02 -11.45 11.02
C SER A 39 4.54 -11.39 11.07
N GLU A 40 5.18 -11.76 12.20
CA GLU A 40 6.64 -11.79 12.31
C GLU A 40 7.27 -12.77 11.32
N LYS A 41 6.69 -13.96 11.17
CA LYS A 41 7.16 -14.96 10.20
C LYS A 41 7.04 -14.45 8.76
N ALA A 42 5.94 -13.79 8.42
CA ALA A 42 5.73 -13.20 7.10
C ALA A 42 6.72 -12.06 6.82
N ILE A 43 6.98 -11.18 7.80
CA ILE A 43 7.98 -10.11 7.70
C ILE A 43 9.36 -10.71 7.40
N CYS A 44 9.75 -11.76 8.13
CA CYS A 44 11.04 -12.42 7.94
C CYS A 44 11.18 -13.16 6.60
N ALA A 45 10.07 -13.66 6.06
CA ALA A 45 10.05 -14.39 4.79
C ALA A 45 10.02 -13.49 3.55
N ASP A 46 9.64 -12.20 3.71
CA ASP A 46 9.50 -11.25 2.62
C ASP A 46 10.56 -10.14 2.72
N PRO A 47 11.56 -10.11 1.85
CA PRO A 47 12.67 -9.15 1.94
C PRO A 47 12.24 -7.68 1.89
N TYR A 48 11.20 -7.35 1.10
CA TYR A 48 10.69 -5.98 1.02
C TYR A 48 10.06 -5.54 2.33
N THR A 49 9.24 -6.39 2.95
CA THR A 49 8.61 -6.10 4.25
C THR A 49 9.64 -6.06 5.37
N ALA A 50 10.66 -6.94 5.36
CA ALA A 50 11.79 -6.88 6.29
C ALA A 50 12.56 -5.55 6.17
N GLY A 51 12.74 -5.05 4.95
CA GLY A 51 13.31 -3.73 4.69
C GLY A 51 12.49 -2.60 5.29
N LEU A 52 11.14 -2.64 5.15
CA LEU A 52 10.23 -1.68 5.78
C LEU A 52 10.31 -1.74 7.32
N ASP A 53 10.41 -2.93 7.91
CA ASP A 53 10.59 -3.12 9.35
C ASP A 53 11.90 -2.51 9.85
N SER A 54 13.00 -2.74 9.13
CA SER A 54 14.29 -2.12 9.44
C SER A 54 14.24 -0.59 9.38
N GLN A 55 13.62 -0.03 8.34
CA GLN A 55 13.42 1.42 8.20
C GLN A 55 12.58 1.98 9.37
N LEU A 56 11.52 1.25 9.76
CA LEU A 56 10.69 1.65 10.89
C LEU A 56 11.48 1.64 12.19
N GLY A 57 12.32 0.63 12.44
CA GLY A 57 13.18 0.55 13.62
C GLY A 57 14.12 1.76 13.75
N GLN A 58 14.71 2.20 12.64
CA GLN A 58 15.56 3.39 12.58
C GLN A 58 14.75 4.67 12.82
N ALA A 59 13.64 4.85 12.11
CA ALA A 59 12.75 6.01 12.27
C ALA A 59 12.20 6.10 13.69
N TRP A 60 11.81 4.99 14.27
CA TRP A 60 11.35 4.88 15.66
C TRP A 60 12.40 5.35 16.65
N SER A 61 13.62 4.84 16.56
CA SER A 61 14.72 5.20 17.45
C SER A 61 15.02 6.69 17.37
N ALA A 62 15.07 7.27 16.17
CA ALA A 62 15.31 8.69 15.95
C ALA A 62 14.17 9.56 16.50
N THR A 63 12.92 9.13 16.34
CA THR A 63 11.74 9.86 16.84
C THR A 63 11.66 9.81 18.37
N LEU A 64 11.92 8.64 18.96
CA LEU A 64 11.90 8.44 20.41
C LEU A 64 12.96 9.29 21.12
N ALA A 65 14.14 9.43 20.54
CA ALA A 65 15.22 10.25 21.09
C ALA A 65 14.86 11.75 21.20
N LYS A 66 13.92 12.21 20.38
CA LYS A 66 13.43 13.61 20.35
C LYS A 66 12.04 13.78 20.97
N ALA A 67 11.45 12.71 21.49
CA ALA A 67 10.07 12.72 21.97
C ALA A 67 9.91 13.59 23.22
N LYS A 68 8.91 14.47 23.23
CA LYS A 68 8.53 15.26 24.41
C LYS A 68 7.95 14.40 25.53
N ASP A 69 7.19 13.37 25.16
CA ASP A 69 6.67 12.34 26.06
C ASP A 69 7.05 10.93 25.55
N PRO A 70 8.26 10.44 25.91
CA PRO A 70 8.69 9.10 25.50
C PRO A 70 7.80 7.96 26.03
N LYS A 71 7.10 8.17 27.15
CA LYS A 71 6.22 7.15 27.76
C LYS A 71 4.96 7.00 26.93
N ALA A 72 4.28 8.09 26.59
CA ALA A 72 3.11 8.08 25.72
C ALA A 72 3.45 7.50 24.34
N LEU A 73 4.61 7.88 23.77
CA LEU A 73 5.04 7.38 22.47
C LEU A 73 5.31 5.86 22.49
N ARG A 74 5.90 5.32 23.57
CA ARG A 74 6.06 3.85 23.72
C ARG A 74 4.73 3.12 23.88
N LEU A 75 3.73 3.73 24.50
CA LEU A 75 2.38 3.17 24.60
C LEU A 75 1.74 3.09 23.21
N ASP A 76 1.83 4.17 22.43
CA ASP A 76 1.33 4.24 21.06
C ASP A 76 2.01 3.20 20.15
N GLN A 77 3.34 3.00 20.26
CA GLN A 77 4.04 1.98 19.51
C GLN A 77 3.60 0.56 19.87
N ARG A 78 3.37 0.28 21.15
CA ARG A 78 2.84 -1.03 21.57
C ARG A 78 1.44 -1.29 21.02
N GLN A 79 0.61 -0.27 20.95
CA GLN A 79 -0.72 -0.39 20.33
C GLN A 79 -0.60 -0.63 18.83
N TRP A 80 0.28 0.11 18.15
CA TRP A 80 0.57 -0.10 16.73
C TRP A 80 1.06 -1.53 16.43
N LEU A 81 1.94 -2.09 17.26
CA LEU A 81 2.40 -3.48 17.10
C LEU A 81 1.24 -4.49 17.17
N LYS A 82 0.28 -4.28 18.09
CA LYS A 82 -0.92 -5.12 18.16
C LYS A 82 -1.78 -5.00 16.88
N GLU A 83 -1.93 -3.78 16.37
CA GLU A 83 -2.68 -3.53 15.13
C GLU A 83 -1.97 -4.14 13.91
N ARG A 84 -0.64 -4.07 13.85
CA ARG A 84 0.17 -4.74 12.83
C ARG A 84 -0.05 -6.26 12.86
N ASP A 85 -0.06 -6.86 14.03
CA ASP A 85 -0.21 -8.30 14.19
C ASP A 85 -1.59 -8.82 13.78
N GLN A 86 -2.62 -7.96 13.75
CA GLN A 86 -3.94 -8.26 13.18
C GLN A 86 -3.90 -8.53 11.67
N CYS A 87 -2.82 -8.18 10.98
CA CYS A 87 -2.61 -8.56 9.57
C CYS A 87 -2.44 -10.08 9.39
N GLU A 88 -2.13 -10.84 10.44
CA GLU A 88 -2.02 -12.31 10.44
C GLU A 88 -1.13 -12.90 9.32
N GLY A 89 -0.16 -12.11 8.86
CA GLY A 89 0.78 -12.49 7.80
C GLY A 89 0.38 -12.04 6.41
N ASP A 90 -0.75 -11.36 6.23
CA ASP A 90 -1.09 -10.72 4.96
C ASP A 90 -0.09 -9.60 4.63
N LEU A 91 0.63 -9.75 3.50
CA LEU A 91 1.72 -8.85 3.13
C LEU A 91 1.21 -7.47 2.69
N ALA A 92 0.05 -7.39 2.04
CA ALA A 92 -0.52 -6.09 1.64
C ALA A 92 -0.89 -5.27 2.87
N CYS A 93 -1.54 -5.90 3.84
CA CYS A 93 -1.84 -5.31 5.14
C CYS A 93 -0.57 -4.87 5.88
N LEU A 94 0.43 -5.75 6.00
CA LEU A 94 1.70 -5.47 6.67
C LEU A 94 2.43 -4.28 6.02
N ARG A 95 2.62 -4.31 4.70
CA ARG A 95 3.27 -3.22 3.95
C ARG A 95 2.52 -1.90 4.14
N GLY A 96 1.19 -1.93 4.09
CA GLY A 96 0.33 -0.77 4.37
C GLY A 96 0.54 -0.22 5.79
N ARG A 97 0.56 -1.09 6.80
CA ARG A 97 0.80 -0.69 8.21
C ARG A 97 2.17 -0.07 8.42
N TYR A 98 3.23 -0.67 7.87
CA TYR A 98 4.59 -0.13 7.97
C TYR A 98 4.72 1.24 7.29
N ARG A 99 4.24 1.38 6.07
CA ARG A 99 4.32 2.63 5.30
C ARG A 99 3.52 3.74 5.98
N SER A 100 2.31 3.46 6.46
CA SER A 100 1.52 4.43 7.24
C SER A 100 2.24 4.85 8.51
N ARG A 101 2.85 3.90 9.23
CA ARG A 101 3.60 4.23 10.45
C ARG A 101 4.84 5.07 10.20
N LEU A 102 5.55 4.81 9.11
CA LEU A 102 6.69 5.65 8.69
C LEU A 102 6.27 7.09 8.40
N ILE A 103 5.09 7.30 7.80
CA ILE A 103 4.50 8.64 7.62
C ILE A 103 4.21 9.27 8.98
N GLU A 104 3.49 8.58 9.86
CA GLU A 104 3.11 9.07 11.19
C GLU A 104 4.32 9.52 12.02
N LEU A 105 5.41 8.75 12.02
CA LEU A 105 6.61 9.05 12.79
C LEU A 105 7.27 10.39 12.42
N ARG A 106 7.08 10.87 11.18
CA ARG A 106 7.59 12.18 10.74
C ARG A 106 6.91 13.34 11.47
N TYR A 107 5.67 13.16 11.95
CA TYR A 107 4.83 14.22 12.50
C TYR A 107 4.66 14.16 14.03
N ILE A 108 5.11 13.09 14.69
CA ILE A 108 4.91 12.88 16.13
C ILE A 108 5.44 14.04 17.00
N ASN A 109 6.54 14.66 16.61
CA ASN A 109 7.14 15.77 17.36
C ASN A 109 6.69 17.16 16.87
N VAL A 110 5.79 17.22 15.88
CA VAL A 110 5.21 18.48 15.41
C VAL A 110 4.25 19.03 16.47
N PRO A 111 4.29 20.33 16.79
CA PRO A 111 3.33 20.92 17.71
C PRO A 111 1.90 20.74 17.24
N PHE A 112 1.05 20.19 18.08
CA PHE A 112 -0.36 20.01 17.76
C PHE A 112 -1.11 21.35 17.80
N ASN A 113 -1.98 21.58 16.82
CA ASN A 113 -2.86 22.75 16.76
C ASN A 113 -4.25 22.32 16.30
N TRP A 114 -5.28 22.58 17.11
CA TRP A 114 -6.67 22.35 16.74
C TRP A 114 -7.13 23.13 15.49
N GLN A 115 -6.46 24.21 15.15
CA GLN A 115 -6.75 24.99 13.95
C GLN A 115 -5.73 24.64 12.86
N ALA A 116 -6.09 23.72 11.98
CA ALA A 116 -5.21 23.22 10.93
C ALA A 116 -5.99 22.56 9.77
N THR A 117 -5.30 22.35 8.68
CA THR A 117 -5.71 21.41 7.64
C THR A 117 -4.93 20.13 7.84
N TRP A 118 -5.60 19.01 7.76
CA TRP A 118 -5.09 17.67 8.04
C TRP A 118 -5.30 16.77 6.83
N GLN A 119 -4.34 15.89 6.57
CA GLN A 119 -4.44 14.85 5.58
C GLN A 119 -4.50 13.49 6.25
N ARG A 120 -5.43 12.64 5.84
CA ARG A 120 -5.51 11.27 6.30
C ARG A 120 -4.26 10.50 5.89
N VAL A 121 -3.64 9.79 6.83
CA VAL A 121 -2.55 8.88 6.54
C VAL A 121 -3.10 7.68 5.78
N SER A 122 -2.87 7.66 4.48
CA SER A 122 -3.22 6.56 3.60
C SER A 122 -2.08 6.31 2.63
N VAL A 123 -1.76 5.04 2.40
CA VAL A 123 -0.78 4.60 1.40
C VAL A 123 -1.45 4.18 0.09
N SER A 124 -2.77 4.17 0.06
CA SER A 124 -3.57 3.94 -1.13
C SER A 124 -4.31 5.22 -1.52
N PRO A 125 -4.28 5.62 -2.80
CA PRO A 125 -4.99 6.82 -3.28
C PRO A 125 -6.52 6.71 -3.12
N PHE A 126 -7.03 5.47 -3.06
CA PHE A 126 -8.48 5.21 -2.95
C PHE A 126 -9.08 5.47 -1.58
N TYR A 127 -8.26 5.73 -0.57
CA TYR A 127 -8.68 5.99 0.80
C TYR A 127 -8.13 7.32 1.32
N ALA A 128 -7.97 8.30 0.45
CA ALA A 128 -7.58 9.65 0.82
C ALA A 128 -8.65 10.32 1.69
N GLY A 129 -8.26 11.33 2.45
CA GLY A 129 -9.18 12.16 3.23
C GLY A 129 -8.52 13.47 3.65
N GLU A 130 -9.32 14.51 3.73
CA GLU A 130 -8.91 15.82 4.21
C GLU A 130 -9.86 16.28 5.32
N LEU A 131 -9.31 16.92 6.32
CA LEU A 131 -10.05 17.51 7.41
C LEU A 131 -9.53 18.92 7.67
N VAL A 132 -10.39 19.90 7.55
CA VAL A 132 -10.09 21.29 7.93
C VAL A 132 -10.76 21.57 9.26
N THR A 133 -9.97 21.94 10.25
CA THR A 133 -10.46 22.28 11.58
C THR A 133 -10.21 23.75 11.90
N ARG A 134 -11.20 24.43 12.47
CA ARG A 134 -11.11 25.84 12.88
C ARG A 134 -11.67 25.98 14.29
N ARG A 135 -10.90 26.55 15.17
CA ARG A 135 -11.33 26.79 16.55
C ARG A 135 -12.25 28.00 16.61
N THR A 136 -13.45 27.81 17.21
CA THR A 136 -14.46 28.85 17.39
C THR A 136 -14.71 29.09 18.90
N GLY A 137 -13.78 29.80 19.55
CA GLY A 137 -13.76 29.99 21.01
C GLY A 137 -12.91 28.94 21.73
N GLN A 138 -13.12 28.82 23.07
CA GLN A 138 -12.30 27.91 23.89
C GLN A 138 -12.73 26.46 23.79
N GLU A 139 -14.01 26.20 23.67
CA GLU A 139 -14.61 24.87 23.79
C GLU A 139 -15.19 24.32 22.49
N HIS A 140 -15.05 25.01 21.37
CA HIS A 140 -15.69 24.63 20.14
C HIS A 140 -14.71 24.58 18.96
N LEU A 141 -14.92 23.60 18.10
CA LEU A 141 -14.22 23.36 16.87
C LEU A 141 -15.25 23.20 15.73
N THR A 142 -15.15 23.99 14.67
CA THR A 142 -15.83 23.66 13.43
C THR A 142 -14.93 22.82 12.56
N PHE A 143 -15.52 21.92 11.78
CA PHE A 143 -14.77 21.06 10.89
C PHE A 143 -15.47 20.87 9.55
N ASP A 144 -14.63 20.72 8.51
CA ASP A 144 -14.98 20.25 7.17
C ASP A 144 -14.17 18.98 6.93
N LEU A 145 -14.83 17.87 6.70
CA LEU A 145 -14.21 16.56 6.56
C LEU A 145 -14.66 15.92 5.24
N SER A 146 -13.70 15.48 4.44
CA SER A 146 -13.93 14.70 3.23
C SER A 146 -13.13 13.41 3.25
N ALA A 147 -13.67 12.35 2.66
CA ALA A 147 -13.00 11.07 2.54
C ALA A 147 -13.42 10.33 1.27
N ALA A 148 -12.53 9.47 0.78
CA ALA A 148 -12.77 8.54 -0.31
C ALA A 148 -12.78 7.09 0.19
N GLY A 149 -13.51 6.22 -0.53
CA GLY A 149 -13.54 4.77 -0.36
C GLY A 149 -13.76 4.11 -1.72
N GLY A 150 -12.67 3.77 -2.40
CA GLY A 150 -12.73 3.37 -3.81
C GLY A 150 -13.12 4.55 -4.69
N ALA A 151 -14.18 4.38 -5.51
CA ALA A 151 -14.78 5.44 -6.31
C ALA A 151 -15.84 6.24 -5.55
N ASN A 152 -16.20 5.81 -4.34
CA ASN A 152 -17.18 6.51 -3.53
C ASN A 152 -16.52 7.60 -2.69
N SER A 153 -17.29 8.61 -2.31
CA SER A 153 -16.83 9.72 -1.47
C SER A 153 -17.86 10.07 -0.40
N GLY A 154 -17.40 10.81 0.59
CA GLY A 154 -18.25 11.40 1.63
C GLY A 154 -17.72 12.77 2.04
N ALA A 155 -18.62 13.65 2.45
CA ALA A 155 -18.29 14.93 3.04
C ALA A 155 -19.19 15.20 4.23
N LEU A 156 -18.63 15.76 5.29
CA LEU A 156 -19.33 16.07 6.52
C LEU A 156 -18.79 17.37 7.11
N GLN A 157 -19.70 18.26 7.47
CA GLN A 157 -19.38 19.50 8.17
C GLN A 157 -20.08 19.52 9.53
N GLY A 158 -19.45 20.12 10.51
CA GLY A 158 -20.07 20.18 11.82
C GLY A 158 -19.33 21.04 12.83
N LYS A 159 -19.89 21.04 14.04
CA LYS A 159 -19.33 21.71 15.21
C LYS A 159 -19.11 20.68 16.31
N ALA A 160 -17.88 20.49 16.73
CA ALA A 160 -17.48 19.57 17.79
C ALA A 160 -17.20 20.32 19.09
N LEU A 161 -17.45 19.66 20.22
CA LEU A 161 -17.16 20.17 21.57
C LEU A 161 -15.79 19.67 22.04
N ILE A 162 -14.88 20.58 22.33
CA ILE A 162 -13.53 20.28 22.83
C ILE A 162 -13.59 20.05 24.34
N LYS A 163 -13.04 18.93 24.81
CA LYS A 163 -12.78 18.62 26.21
C LYS A 163 -11.37 18.05 26.37
N GLY A 164 -10.44 18.87 26.84
CA GLY A 164 -9.02 18.47 26.98
C GLY A 164 -8.36 18.15 25.64
N ASP A 165 -7.86 16.93 25.50
CA ASP A 165 -7.19 16.44 24.30
C ASP A 165 -8.16 15.77 23.28
N GLU A 166 -9.47 15.91 23.48
CA GLU A 166 -10.49 15.33 22.60
C GLU A 166 -11.51 16.38 22.17
N ALA A 167 -12.11 16.16 21.00
CA ALA A 167 -13.32 16.85 20.58
C ALA A 167 -14.35 15.82 20.11
N SER A 168 -15.64 16.08 20.36
CA SER A 168 -16.71 15.17 19.99
C SER A 168 -17.79 15.88 19.17
N TYR A 169 -18.28 15.18 18.17
CA TYR A 169 -19.42 15.56 17.35
C TYR A 169 -20.45 14.44 17.41
N ALA A 170 -21.72 14.81 17.59
CA ALA A 170 -22.84 13.89 17.52
C ALA A 170 -24.00 14.58 16.81
N LEU A 171 -24.57 13.92 15.83
CA LEU A 171 -25.78 14.30 15.13
C LEU A 171 -26.50 13.02 14.69
N ASP A 172 -27.70 12.79 15.20
CA ASP A 172 -28.44 11.55 14.99
C ASP A 172 -27.55 10.33 15.32
N ASP A 173 -27.39 9.38 14.40
CA ASP A 173 -26.54 8.19 14.57
C ASP A 173 -25.06 8.44 14.19
N CYS A 174 -24.71 9.64 13.69
CA CYS A 174 -23.36 10.00 13.34
C CYS A 174 -22.57 10.50 14.56
N ASN A 175 -21.62 9.72 15.01
CA ASN A 175 -20.74 10.08 16.12
C ASN A 175 -19.27 10.09 15.65
N LEU A 176 -18.60 11.24 15.81
CA LEU A 176 -17.17 11.38 15.57
C LEU A 176 -16.46 11.81 16.85
N ARG A 177 -15.31 11.18 17.09
CA ARG A 177 -14.35 11.59 18.09
C ARG A 177 -13.05 12.00 17.42
N PHE A 178 -12.55 13.15 17.79
CA PHE A 178 -11.28 13.71 17.36
C PHE A 178 -10.34 13.69 18.58
N SER A 179 -9.28 12.88 18.53
CA SER A 179 -8.36 12.71 19.66
C SER A 179 -6.95 13.15 19.28
N ARG A 180 -6.33 13.97 20.11
CA ARG A 180 -4.92 14.32 19.96
C ARG A 180 -4.04 13.11 20.28
N ARG A 181 -3.11 12.77 19.38
CA ARG A 181 -2.15 11.66 19.53
C ARG A 181 -0.74 12.11 19.13
N ASN A 182 0.07 12.54 20.12
CA ASN A 182 1.50 12.84 19.88
C ASN A 182 1.78 13.77 18.68
N GLY A 183 0.97 14.79 18.44
CA GLY A 183 1.09 15.70 17.28
C GLY A 183 0.23 15.31 16.09
N LEU A 184 -0.35 14.13 16.09
CA LEU A 184 -1.34 13.65 15.11
C LEU A 184 -2.76 13.92 15.62
N LEU A 185 -3.70 13.88 14.71
CA LEU A 185 -5.14 13.84 15.02
C LEU A 185 -5.69 12.47 14.65
N GLU A 186 -6.27 11.77 15.60
CA GLU A 186 -7.01 10.54 15.36
C GLU A 186 -8.51 10.84 15.28
N VAL A 187 -9.15 10.43 14.20
CA VAL A 187 -10.60 10.50 14.03
C VAL A 187 -11.16 9.09 14.17
N THR A 188 -12.15 8.93 15.02
CA THR A 188 -12.91 7.69 15.19
C THR A 188 -14.37 7.96 14.86
N GLN A 189 -14.94 7.20 13.92
CA GLN A 189 -16.36 7.17 13.61
C GLN A 189 -16.97 5.97 14.29
N GLU A 190 -18.03 6.18 15.03
CA GLU A 190 -18.86 5.12 15.63
C GLU A 190 -20.06 4.85 14.71
N GLY A 191 -20.45 3.58 14.59
CA GLY A 191 -21.48 3.14 13.65
C GLY A 191 -20.95 2.78 12.26
N ASP A 192 -21.86 2.55 11.34
CA ASP A 192 -21.52 2.21 9.95
C ASP A 192 -21.19 3.45 9.09
N ALA A 193 -20.74 3.22 7.84
CA ALA A 193 -20.39 4.29 6.92
C ALA A 193 -21.58 5.21 6.62
N SER A 194 -22.80 4.68 6.55
CA SER A 194 -24.02 5.41 6.21
C SER A 194 -24.49 6.35 7.32
N ALA A 195 -24.16 6.06 8.59
CA ALA A 195 -24.57 6.88 9.73
C ALA A 195 -24.13 8.34 9.60
N CYS A 196 -22.97 8.60 8.96
CA CYS A 196 -22.47 9.94 8.73
C CYS A 196 -22.69 10.44 7.29
N GLY A 197 -23.61 9.85 6.53
CA GLY A 197 -23.97 10.29 5.18
C GLY A 197 -22.88 10.05 4.12
N ALA A 198 -21.92 9.18 4.38
CA ALA A 198 -20.89 8.83 3.43
C ALA A 198 -21.35 7.76 2.44
N GLY A 199 -20.70 7.70 1.26
CA GLY A 199 -20.93 6.65 0.28
C GLY A 199 -20.53 5.28 0.82
N ASN A 200 -21.00 4.21 0.16
CA ASN A 200 -20.73 2.84 0.60
C ASN A 200 -19.23 2.56 0.71
N GLY A 201 -18.79 2.08 1.89
CA GLY A 201 -17.39 1.77 2.20
C GLY A 201 -16.50 2.98 2.47
N VAL A 202 -17.06 4.19 2.58
CA VAL A 202 -16.34 5.39 2.98
C VAL A 202 -16.43 5.57 4.49
N TYR A 203 -15.27 5.69 5.14
CA TYR A 203 -15.15 5.95 6.57
C TYR A 203 -14.29 7.18 6.82
N TYR A 204 -14.66 7.96 7.83
CA TYR A 204 -13.89 9.12 8.27
C TYR A 204 -12.82 8.76 9.28
N SER A 205 -12.88 7.57 9.87
CA SER A 205 -11.89 7.08 10.84
C SER A 205 -10.50 7.00 10.23
N GLY A 206 -9.50 7.32 11.03
CA GLY A 206 -8.09 7.20 10.67
C GLY A 206 -7.21 8.18 11.42
N ARG A 207 -5.92 8.06 11.17
CA ARG A 207 -4.92 9.02 11.66
C ARG A 207 -4.69 10.08 10.59
N TYR A 208 -4.62 11.32 11.04
CA TYR A 208 -4.44 12.50 10.20
C TYR A 208 -3.18 13.24 10.64
N VAL A 209 -2.42 13.72 9.67
CA VAL A 209 -1.22 14.55 9.87
C VAL A 209 -1.46 15.96 9.34
N PRO A 210 -0.78 16.99 9.88
CA PRO A 210 -0.88 18.33 9.32
C PRO A 210 -0.56 18.34 7.83
N SER A 211 -1.40 18.97 7.03
CA SER A 211 -1.14 19.17 5.59
C SER A 211 -0.01 20.17 5.38
N GLY A 212 0.62 20.14 4.20
CA GLY A 212 1.70 21.04 3.81
C GLY A 212 2.93 20.34 3.26
N GLN A 213 3.04 19.02 3.47
CA GLN A 213 4.00 18.17 2.77
C GLN A 213 3.22 17.03 2.11
N ALA A 214 3.56 16.70 0.88
CA ALA A 214 2.97 15.54 0.22
C ALA A 214 3.23 14.30 1.08
N LEU A 215 2.19 13.54 1.37
CA LEU A 215 2.35 12.19 1.88
C LEU A 215 3.06 11.42 0.77
N ASP A 216 4.29 10.97 1.03
CA ASP A 216 5.03 10.11 0.11
C ASP A 216 4.32 8.76 0.08
N SER A 217 3.34 8.64 -0.79
CA SER A 217 2.54 7.43 -0.99
C SER A 217 2.87 6.86 -2.37
N HIS A 218 4.04 6.23 -2.48
CA HIS A 218 4.30 5.35 -3.62
C HIS A 218 3.25 4.25 -3.64
N TYR A 219 2.44 4.21 -4.68
CA TYR A 219 1.45 3.17 -4.91
C TYR A 219 1.83 2.41 -6.18
N ASP A 220 2.32 1.20 -6.00
CA ASP A 220 2.81 0.28 -7.03
C ASP A 220 2.44 -1.17 -6.68
N LEU A 221 2.85 -2.13 -7.50
CA LEU A 221 2.56 -3.53 -7.23
C LEU A 221 3.30 -4.09 -6.00
N LEU A 222 4.42 -3.49 -5.62
CA LEU A 222 5.08 -3.80 -4.35
C LEU A 222 4.24 -3.34 -3.16
N ALA A 223 3.69 -2.14 -3.22
CA ALA A 223 2.85 -1.59 -2.16
C ALA A 223 1.60 -2.46 -1.92
N THR A 224 1.01 -3.00 -2.99
CA THR A 224 -0.17 -3.87 -2.94
C THR A 224 0.16 -5.33 -2.66
N ALA A 225 1.45 -5.68 -2.59
CA ALA A 225 1.97 -7.05 -2.44
C ALA A 225 1.57 -8.03 -3.58
N LEU A 226 1.16 -7.52 -4.73
CA LEU A 226 0.95 -8.33 -5.93
C LEU A 226 2.26 -8.91 -6.46
N VAL A 227 3.37 -8.22 -6.20
CA VAL A 227 4.73 -8.71 -6.48
C VAL A 227 5.59 -8.70 -5.22
N ARG A 228 6.70 -9.44 -5.24
CA ARG A 228 7.59 -9.63 -4.09
C ARG A 228 8.86 -8.79 -4.18
N THR A 229 9.32 -8.49 -5.40
CA THR A 229 10.58 -7.79 -5.64
C THR A 229 10.42 -6.64 -6.64
N GLU A 230 11.39 -5.72 -6.65
CA GLU A 230 11.44 -4.64 -7.63
C GLU A 230 11.62 -5.17 -9.06
N GLU A 231 12.34 -6.28 -9.25
CA GLU A 231 12.51 -6.92 -10.55
C GLU A 231 11.19 -7.46 -11.10
N GLU A 232 10.33 -8.01 -10.23
CA GLU A 232 8.98 -8.44 -10.61
C GLU A 232 8.11 -7.23 -11.00
N ASP A 233 8.16 -6.13 -10.25
CA ASP A 233 7.45 -4.89 -10.59
C ASP A 233 7.91 -4.32 -11.93
N GLN A 234 9.22 -4.26 -12.17
CA GLN A 234 9.77 -3.81 -13.44
C GLN A 234 9.35 -4.73 -14.60
N ARG A 235 9.27 -6.04 -14.39
CA ARG A 235 8.76 -7.00 -15.37
C ARG A 235 7.29 -6.73 -15.70
N ALA A 236 6.46 -6.49 -14.69
CA ALA A 236 5.07 -6.11 -14.88
C ALA A 236 4.91 -4.79 -15.64
N ARG A 237 5.72 -3.77 -15.32
CA ARG A 237 5.74 -2.49 -16.05
C ARG A 237 6.10 -2.67 -17.52
N LYS A 238 7.10 -3.51 -17.81
CA LYS A 238 7.50 -3.82 -19.18
C LYS A 238 6.41 -4.56 -19.94
N LEU A 239 5.72 -5.50 -19.29
CA LEU A 239 4.65 -6.30 -19.87
C LEU A 239 3.42 -5.44 -20.18
N LEU A 240 2.95 -4.67 -19.20
CA LEU A 240 1.70 -3.91 -19.26
C LEU A 240 1.85 -2.53 -19.92
N GLN A 241 3.06 -1.96 -19.92
CA GLN A 241 3.34 -0.63 -20.46
C GLN A 241 2.36 0.44 -19.94
N LYS A 242 1.55 1.05 -20.81
CA LYS A 242 0.55 2.05 -20.44
C LYS A 242 -0.57 1.50 -19.54
N ASP A 243 -0.86 0.22 -19.63
CA ASP A 243 -1.93 -0.42 -18.86
C ASP A 243 -1.47 -0.81 -17.43
N TYR A 244 -0.19 -0.59 -17.08
CA TYR A 244 0.29 -0.72 -15.70
C TYR A 244 -0.47 0.21 -14.73
N GLN A 245 -0.70 1.46 -15.14
CA GLN A 245 -1.49 2.40 -14.33
C GLN A 245 -2.97 1.98 -14.28
N THR A 246 -3.53 1.51 -15.39
CA THR A 246 -4.92 0.98 -15.44
C THR A 246 -5.10 -0.19 -14.47
N LEU A 247 -4.09 -1.08 -14.37
CA LEU A 247 -4.08 -2.16 -13.39
C LEU A 247 -4.12 -1.61 -11.95
N LEU A 248 -3.25 -0.65 -11.62
CA LEU A 248 -3.22 -0.04 -10.29
C LEU A 248 -4.53 0.67 -9.94
N ASP A 249 -5.12 1.38 -10.91
CA ASP A 249 -6.38 2.11 -10.75
C ASP A 249 -7.59 1.18 -10.59
N SER A 250 -7.42 -0.11 -10.86
CA SER A 250 -8.45 -1.13 -10.67
C SER A 250 -8.50 -1.71 -9.26
N GLY A 251 -7.53 -1.41 -8.38
CA GLY A 251 -7.36 -2.14 -7.13
C GLY A 251 -7.62 -1.35 -5.86
N SER A 252 -8.88 -1.29 -5.39
CA SER A 252 -9.19 -0.89 -4.02
C SER A 252 -9.67 -2.05 -3.13
N VAL A 253 -10.18 -3.11 -3.74
CA VAL A 253 -10.57 -4.37 -3.10
C VAL A 253 -9.82 -5.52 -3.75
N PHE A 254 -9.39 -6.49 -2.96
CA PHE A 254 -8.58 -7.63 -3.40
C PHE A 254 -9.18 -8.93 -2.85
N SER A 255 -9.26 -9.98 -3.68
CA SER A 255 -9.69 -11.32 -3.32
C SER A 255 -8.70 -12.34 -3.84
N GLN A 256 -8.34 -13.32 -3.01
CA GLN A 256 -7.44 -14.40 -3.42
C GLN A 256 -8.24 -15.47 -4.18
N GLU A 257 -7.70 -15.88 -5.31
CA GLU A 257 -8.25 -16.92 -6.17
C GLU A 257 -7.29 -18.11 -6.26
N THR A 258 -7.75 -19.24 -6.77
CA THR A 258 -6.94 -20.44 -6.95
C THR A 258 -7.00 -20.92 -8.40
N SER A 259 -5.87 -21.45 -8.90
CA SER A 259 -5.78 -22.09 -10.21
C SER A 259 -5.43 -23.57 -10.05
N ALA A 260 -6.11 -24.41 -10.81
CA ALA A 260 -5.78 -25.83 -10.90
C ALA A 260 -4.64 -26.08 -11.90
N GLU A 261 -4.54 -25.24 -12.95
CA GLU A 261 -3.52 -25.36 -14.00
C GLU A 261 -2.19 -24.73 -13.58
N LEU A 262 -2.22 -23.55 -12.92
CA LEU A 262 -1.03 -22.81 -12.50
C LEU A 262 -0.66 -23.16 -11.04
N LYS A 263 -0.13 -24.36 -10.85
CA LYS A 263 0.17 -24.88 -9.51
C LYS A 263 1.18 -24.01 -8.74
N GLY A 264 0.77 -23.56 -7.56
CA GLY A 264 1.59 -22.73 -6.69
C GLY A 264 1.64 -21.26 -7.07
N ALA A 265 0.93 -20.84 -8.14
CA ALA A 265 0.76 -19.43 -8.45
C ALA A 265 -0.17 -18.75 -7.45
N GLU A 266 0.08 -17.47 -7.20
CA GLU A 266 -0.78 -16.59 -6.42
C GLU A 266 -1.67 -15.82 -7.40
N ALA A 267 -2.99 -15.99 -7.31
CA ALA A 267 -3.96 -15.29 -8.15
C ALA A 267 -4.77 -14.33 -7.30
N THR A 268 -4.90 -13.11 -7.75
CA THR A 268 -5.63 -12.05 -7.03
C THR A 268 -6.60 -11.36 -7.99
N ASP A 269 -7.92 -11.53 -7.73
CA ASP A 269 -8.96 -10.69 -8.34
C ASP A 269 -8.97 -9.33 -7.62
N MET A 270 -9.04 -8.25 -8.38
CA MET A 270 -9.05 -6.90 -7.85
C MET A 270 -10.04 -6.01 -8.59
N TRP A 271 -10.68 -5.10 -7.87
CA TRP A 271 -11.61 -4.14 -8.47
C TRP A 271 -11.67 -2.84 -7.69
N LEU A 272 -12.07 -1.79 -8.38
CA LEU A 272 -12.38 -0.51 -7.75
C LEU A 272 -13.77 -0.56 -7.14
N GLN A 273 -13.87 -0.41 -5.83
CA GLN A 273 -15.15 -0.36 -5.13
C GLN A 273 -16.04 0.76 -5.70
N GLY A 274 -17.25 0.40 -6.11
CA GLY A 274 -18.19 1.31 -6.77
C GLY A 274 -18.10 1.31 -8.30
N LEU A 275 -17.02 0.78 -8.92
CA LEU A 275 -16.82 0.72 -10.37
C LEU A 275 -16.31 -0.64 -10.87
N ALA A 276 -16.70 -1.74 -10.24
CA ALA A 276 -16.20 -3.08 -10.56
C ALA A 276 -16.54 -3.57 -11.98
N THR A 277 -17.49 -2.92 -12.69
CA THR A 277 -17.86 -3.24 -14.08
C THR A 277 -16.96 -2.61 -15.13
N THR A 278 -16.17 -1.62 -14.75
CA THR A 278 -15.25 -0.89 -15.65
C THR A 278 -13.80 -0.91 -15.16
N ASN A 279 -13.59 -1.11 -13.86
CA ASN A 279 -12.28 -1.07 -13.21
C ASN A 279 -12.10 -2.34 -12.39
N ALA A 280 -11.66 -3.40 -13.04
CA ALA A 280 -11.31 -4.68 -12.43
C ALA A 280 -10.18 -5.35 -13.19
N ALA A 281 -9.43 -6.20 -12.50
CA ALA A 281 -8.35 -6.98 -13.06
C ALA A 281 -8.16 -8.28 -12.28
N ILE A 282 -7.56 -9.27 -12.92
CA ILE A 282 -6.95 -10.41 -12.24
C ILE A 282 -5.46 -10.38 -12.50
N PHE A 283 -4.69 -10.51 -11.42
CA PHE A 283 -3.23 -10.58 -11.46
C PHE A 283 -2.77 -11.93 -10.91
N VAL A 284 -2.08 -12.69 -11.74
CA VAL A 284 -1.57 -14.00 -11.38
C VAL A 284 -0.04 -13.98 -11.46
N ARG A 285 0.62 -14.34 -10.36
CA ARG A 285 2.06 -14.46 -10.22
C ARG A 285 2.47 -15.90 -10.00
N GLY A 286 3.27 -16.44 -10.89
CA GLY A 286 3.88 -17.75 -10.76
C GLY A 286 5.04 -17.79 -9.75
N THR A 287 5.48 -19.00 -9.44
CA THR A 287 6.53 -19.25 -8.43
C THR A 287 7.92 -18.74 -8.83
N LYS A 288 8.17 -18.53 -10.13
CA LYS A 288 9.43 -18.00 -10.68
C LYS A 288 9.26 -16.56 -11.22
N GLY A 289 8.12 -15.91 -10.88
CA GLY A 289 7.78 -14.57 -11.32
C GLY A 289 7.19 -14.51 -12.73
N GLU A 290 6.63 -15.62 -13.22
CA GLU A 290 5.76 -15.65 -14.39
C GLU A 290 4.51 -14.79 -14.12
N LEU A 291 3.98 -14.13 -15.15
CA LEU A 291 2.82 -13.24 -15.02
C LEU A 291 1.72 -13.59 -16.02
N TRP A 292 0.48 -13.60 -15.54
CA TRP A 292 -0.75 -13.60 -16.32
C TRP A 292 -1.66 -12.51 -15.77
N VAL A 293 -2.04 -11.57 -16.60
CA VAL A 293 -2.83 -10.42 -16.16
C VAL A 293 -3.96 -10.19 -17.15
N ALA A 294 -5.18 -10.13 -16.66
CA ALA A 294 -6.30 -9.64 -17.44
C ALA A 294 -6.93 -8.44 -16.74
N LEU A 295 -7.27 -7.40 -17.51
CA LEU A 295 -7.84 -6.19 -16.96
C LEU A 295 -8.91 -5.60 -17.88
N LEU A 296 -9.90 -4.94 -17.26
CA LEU A 296 -10.86 -4.12 -17.96
C LEU A 296 -10.21 -2.81 -18.39
N ALA A 297 -10.34 -2.46 -19.64
CA ALA A 297 -9.82 -1.22 -20.19
C ALA A 297 -10.82 -0.61 -21.17
N VAL A 298 -10.93 0.71 -21.17
CA VAL A 298 -11.72 1.44 -22.15
C VAL A 298 -10.96 1.51 -23.48
N ALA A 299 -11.63 1.19 -24.57
CA ALA A 299 -11.01 1.13 -25.89
C ALA A 299 -10.97 2.54 -26.54
N GLY A 300 -9.79 3.17 -26.57
CA GLY A 300 -9.54 4.38 -27.36
C GLY A 300 -10.49 5.54 -27.06
N SER A 301 -11.21 6.03 -28.09
CA SER A 301 -12.18 7.12 -27.98
C SER A 301 -13.63 6.63 -27.80
N SER A 302 -13.85 5.32 -27.72
CA SER A 302 -15.16 4.72 -27.44
C SER A 302 -15.26 4.41 -25.94
N ASP A 303 -16.47 4.51 -25.37
CA ASP A 303 -16.73 4.09 -23.98
C ASP A 303 -16.85 2.55 -23.86
N GLU A 304 -16.44 1.81 -24.90
CA GLU A 304 -16.51 0.35 -24.92
C GLU A 304 -15.46 -0.24 -23.98
N VAL A 305 -15.92 -1.00 -23.01
CA VAL A 305 -15.06 -1.76 -22.10
C VAL A 305 -14.67 -3.07 -22.76
N ARG A 306 -13.38 -3.37 -22.74
CA ARG A 306 -12.78 -4.61 -23.28
C ARG A 306 -11.89 -5.25 -22.26
N VAL A 307 -11.66 -6.54 -22.38
CA VAL A 307 -10.65 -7.25 -21.59
C VAL A 307 -9.34 -7.27 -22.37
N ARG A 308 -8.24 -6.79 -21.76
CA ARG A 308 -6.88 -6.96 -22.28
C ARG A 308 -6.17 -7.99 -21.44
N TYR A 309 -5.63 -9.01 -22.12
CA TYR A 309 -4.87 -10.08 -21.49
C TYR A 309 -3.40 -10.02 -21.87
N TYR A 310 -2.55 -10.16 -20.87
CA TYR A 310 -1.10 -10.11 -20.96
C TYR A 310 -0.48 -11.33 -20.28
N THR A 311 0.61 -11.85 -20.85
CA THR A 311 1.39 -12.89 -20.16
C THR A 311 2.84 -12.83 -20.57
N THR A 312 3.74 -13.22 -19.63
CA THR A 312 5.15 -13.46 -19.93
C THR A 312 5.37 -14.82 -20.57
N GLU A 313 4.38 -15.72 -20.53
CA GLU A 313 4.53 -17.14 -20.91
C GLU A 313 4.06 -17.40 -22.34
N PRO A 314 4.97 -17.82 -23.24
CA PRO A 314 4.66 -17.99 -24.66
C PRO A 314 3.52 -18.96 -24.94
N GLU A 315 3.40 -20.04 -24.18
CA GLU A 315 2.35 -21.06 -24.33
C GLU A 315 0.94 -20.55 -23.99
N TRP A 316 0.85 -19.47 -23.23
CA TRP A 316 -0.43 -18.86 -22.84
C TRP A 316 -0.80 -17.61 -23.64
N LYS A 317 -0.03 -17.26 -24.68
CA LYS A 317 -0.33 -16.06 -25.51
C LYS A 317 -1.63 -16.15 -26.31
N HIS A 318 -2.16 -17.33 -26.53
CA HIS A 318 -3.35 -17.58 -27.34
C HIS A 318 -4.47 -18.31 -26.58
N SER A 319 -4.28 -18.52 -25.28
CA SER A 319 -5.26 -19.18 -24.41
C SER A 319 -5.20 -18.55 -23.01
N LEU A 320 -6.27 -18.69 -22.25
CA LEU A 320 -6.33 -18.23 -20.86
C LEU A 320 -6.14 -19.43 -19.93
N PRO A 321 -5.34 -19.31 -18.85
CA PRO A 321 -5.38 -20.27 -17.75
C PRO A 321 -6.76 -20.29 -17.10
N ASP A 322 -7.11 -21.41 -16.46
CA ASP A 322 -8.42 -21.66 -15.84
C ASP A 322 -8.91 -20.49 -14.96
N VAL A 323 -8.07 -19.97 -14.09
CA VAL A 323 -8.42 -18.88 -13.16
C VAL A 323 -8.70 -17.57 -13.90
N VAL A 324 -7.95 -17.26 -14.97
CA VAL A 324 -8.18 -16.07 -15.80
C VAL A 324 -9.42 -16.26 -16.67
N GLN A 325 -9.65 -17.47 -17.20
CA GLN A 325 -10.85 -17.81 -17.95
C GLN A 325 -12.11 -17.64 -17.10
N HIS A 326 -12.12 -18.17 -15.87
CA HIS A 326 -13.24 -18.01 -14.94
C HIS A 326 -13.49 -16.52 -14.60
N TRP A 327 -12.43 -15.76 -14.39
CA TRP A 327 -12.54 -14.31 -14.15
C TRP A 327 -13.17 -13.59 -15.36
N TYR A 328 -12.71 -13.89 -16.58
CA TYR A 328 -13.24 -13.31 -17.81
C TYR A 328 -14.72 -13.64 -18.00
N GLU A 329 -15.12 -14.90 -17.81
CA GLU A 329 -16.52 -15.33 -17.90
C GLU A 329 -17.39 -14.63 -16.86
N ALA A 330 -16.91 -14.51 -15.61
CA ALA A 330 -17.64 -13.81 -14.55
C ALA A 330 -17.85 -12.32 -14.87
N ARG A 331 -16.85 -11.65 -15.44
CA ARG A 331 -16.93 -10.23 -15.83
C ARG A 331 -17.76 -10.02 -17.10
N SER A 332 -17.81 -11.02 -17.99
CA SER A 332 -18.60 -10.98 -19.23
C SER A 332 -20.07 -11.35 -19.02
N LYS A 333 -20.45 -11.81 -17.82
CA LYS A 333 -21.82 -12.24 -17.53
C LYS A 333 -22.81 -11.09 -17.69
N GLY A 334 -23.73 -11.22 -18.64
CA GLY A 334 -24.73 -10.19 -18.97
C GLY A 334 -24.28 -9.14 -19.99
N GLN A 335 -23.01 -9.17 -20.43
CA GLN A 335 -22.47 -8.36 -21.51
C GLN A 335 -21.38 -9.15 -22.25
N GLN A 336 -21.29 -9.02 -23.57
CA GLN A 336 -20.21 -9.65 -24.33
C GLN A 336 -19.00 -8.73 -24.35
N LEU A 337 -18.06 -8.93 -23.42
CA LEU A 337 -16.79 -8.21 -23.44
C LEU A 337 -15.86 -8.81 -24.50
N ALA A 338 -15.35 -7.99 -25.39
CA ALA A 338 -14.31 -8.41 -26.32
C ALA A 338 -13.00 -8.66 -25.56
N LEU A 339 -12.28 -9.73 -25.96
CA LEU A 339 -11.01 -10.14 -25.40
C LEU A 339 -9.87 -9.83 -26.39
N ASP A 340 -8.92 -9.01 -25.96
CA ASP A 340 -7.72 -8.66 -26.70
C ASP A 340 -6.52 -9.42 -26.11
N MET A 341 -5.97 -10.38 -26.85
CA MET A 341 -4.70 -11.02 -26.52
C MET A 341 -3.56 -10.06 -26.89
N MET A 342 -2.87 -9.55 -25.87
CA MET A 342 -1.81 -8.56 -26.08
C MET A 342 -0.47 -9.25 -26.42
N PRO A 343 0.44 -8.60 -27.21
CA PRO A 343 1.67 -9.19 -27.69
C PRO A 343 2.68 -9.55 -26.59
#